data_535fce8ec497bd867b3dded8e41c91a8
#
_entry.id   535fce8ec497bd867b3dded8e41c91a8
#
_cell.length_a   1.000
_cell.length_b   1.000
_cell.length_c   1.000
_cell.angle_alpha   90.00
_cell.angle_beta   90.00
_cell.angle_gamma   90.00
#
_symmetry.space_group_name_H-M   'P 1'
#
loop_
_entity.id
_entity.type
_entity.pdbx_description
1 polymer ?
#
loop_
_entity_poly.entity_id
_entity_poly.type
_entity_poly.pdbx_seq_one_letter_code
_entity_poly.pdbx_strand_id
1 'polypeptide(L)'
;MSTEKAGRRRRSSSLMYTEPPESLEHISDQAALPNLNAEWVNAKGAWVIHFVLIVCLKILFDIIPGVSQETSWTLTNISYMFGSYLMFHWVRGVPFDFNAGAYDNLNMWEQIDNGDQYTPAKKFLLSVPIVLFLISTHYTHYDLTFFLINFMATIAVVIPKLPATHRLRLGIFSDPPDES
;
A
#
# COMPACT_ATOMS: atom_id res chain seq x y z
N MET A 1 -16.55 -13.49 52.51
CA MET A 1 -15.67 -14.08 51.47
C MET A 1 -16.52 -14.21 50.19
N SER A 2 -16.54 -13.19 49.39
CA SER A 2 -17.25 -13.21 48.09
C SER A 2 -16.20 -13.41 47.00
N THR A 3 -16.25 -14.58 46.35
CA THR A 3 -15.42 -14.91 45.19
C THR A 3 -15.95 -14.20 43.96
N GLU A 4 -15.27 -13.15 43.57
CA GLU A 4 -15.52 -12.44 42.32
C GLU A 4 -15.13 -13.36 41.14
N LYS A 5 -16.14 -13.87 40.42
CA LYS A 5 -15.94 -14.61 39.17
C LYS A 5 -15.47 -13.64 38.12
N ALA A 6 -14.16 -13.56 37.88
CA ALA A 6 -13.60 -12.89 36.71
C ALA A 6 -14.22 -13.50 35.44
N GLY A 7 -15.14 -12.77 34.84
CA GLY A 7 -15.75 -13.12 33.55
C GLY A 7 -14.67 -13.08 32.48
N ARG A 8 -14.24 -14.27 32.02
CA ARG A 8 -13.35 -14.42 30.87
C ARG A 8 -14.04 -13.84 29.63
N ARG A 9 -13.77 -12.56 29.31
CA ARG A 9 -14.21 -11.95 28.07
C ARG A 9 -13.74 -12.81 26.90
N ARG A 10 -14.68 -13.36 26.15
CA ARG A 10 -14.40 -14.03 24.87
C ARG A 10 -13.74 -12.98 23.95
N ARG A 11 -12.45 -13.14 23.65
CA ARG A 11 -11.77 -12.40 22.58
C ARG A 11 -12.53 -12.63 21.29
N SER A 12 -13.16 -11.59 20.76
CA SER A 12 -13.66 -11.56 19.39
C SER A 12 -12.44 -11.44 18.51
N SER A 13 -12.02 -12.53 17.89
CA SER A 13 -11.01 -12.50 16.83
C SER A 13 -11.68 -11.94 15.57
N SER A 14 -11.81 -10.63 15.46
CA SER A 14 -12.18 -10.01 14.20
C SER A 14 -10.97 -10.10 13.27
N LEU A 15 -11.17 -10.72 12.09
CA LEU A 15 -10.15 -10.79 11.03
C LEU A 15 -9.71 -9.41 10.52
N MET A 16 -10.49 -8.38 10.83
CA MET A 16 -10.22 -6.99 10.47
C MET A 16 -10.37 -6.10 11.71
N TYR A 17 -9.39 -5.24 11.94
CA TYR A 17 -9.42 -4.23 12.99
C TYR A 17 -8.84 -2.91 12.46
N THR A 18 -9.25 -1.80 13.07
CA THR A 18 -8.66 -0.49 12.80
C THR A 18 -7.58 -0.22 13.83
N GLU A 19 -6.38 0.11 13.37
CA GLU A 19 -5.27 0.51 14.23
C GLU A 19 -5.68 1.72 15.08
N PRO A 20 -5.43 1.74 16.41
CA PRO A 20 -5.74 2.88 17.25
C PRO A 20 -4.94 4.12 16.82
N PRO A 21 -5.42 5.34 17.16
CA PRO A 21 -4.65 6.56 16.90
C PRO A 21 -3.27 6.49 17.56
N GLU A 22 -2.29 7.15 16.94
CA GLU A 22 -0.94 7.27 17.50
C GLU A 22 -0.97 7.90 18.89
N SER A 23 -0.03 7.48 19.75
CA SER A 23 0.17 8.11 21.05
C SER A 23 0.66 9.56 20.90
N LEU A 24 0.42 10.39 21.92
CA LEU A 24 0.93 11.78 21.93
C LEU A 24 2.45 11.84 21.83
N GLU A 25 3.15 10.85 22.37
CA GLU A 25 4.60 10.72 22.29
C GLU A 25 5.03 10.48 20.85
N HIS A 26 4.44 9.51 20.14
CA HIS A 26 4.73 9.24 18.73
C HIS A 26 4.42 10.46 17.84
N ILE A 27 3.30 11.15 18.07
CA ILE A 27 2.96 12.38 17.33
C ILE A 27 4.00 13.47 17.56
N SER A 28 4.50 13.63 18.78
CA SER A 28 5.56 14.58 19.10
C SER A 28 6.86 14.22 18.41
N ASP A 29 7.25 12.95 18.42
CA ASP A 29 8.46 12.45 17.78
C ASP A 29 8.38 12.56 16.24
N GLN A 30 7.21 12.26 15.65
CA GLN A 30 6.95 12.44 14.23
C GLN A 30 7.05 13.92 13.80
N ALA A 31 6.68 14.85 14.67
CA ALA A 31 6.78 16.29 14.41
C ALA A 31 8.18 16.87 14.60
N ALA A 32 9.08 16.17 15.28
CA ALA A 32 10.41 16.66 15.63
C ALA A 32 11.35 16.74 14.42
N LEU A 33 11.25 15.81 13.47
CA LEU A 33 12.09 15.73 12.28
C LEU A 33 11.27 15.39 11.04
N PRO A 34 11.65 15.92 9.84
CA PRO A 34 11.02 15.55 8.58
C PRO A 34 11.16 14.05 8.29
N ASN A 35 10.08 13.42 7.85
CA ASN A 35 10.10 12.01 7.42
C ASN A 35 10.62 11.89 5.98
N LEU A 36 11.93 11.81 5.80
CA LEU A 36 12.56 11.68 4.48
C LEU A 36 12.10 10.43 3.73
N ASN A 37 11.70 9.37 4.45
CA ASN A 37 11.17 8.14 3.86
C ASN A 37 9.86 8.36 3.09
N ALA A 38 9.05 9.33 3.47
CA ALA A 38 7.76 9.63 2.82
C ALA A 38 7.78 10.94 2.01
N GLU A 39 8.64 11.90 2.35
CA GLU A 39 8.70 13.22 1.69
C GLU A 39 9.17 13.16 0.23
N TRP A 40 9.93 12.11 -0.16
CA TRP A 40 10.41 11.97 -1.53
C TRP A 40 9.28 11.99 -2.58
N VAL A 41 8.07 11.57 -2.22
CA VAL A 41 6.93 11.57 -3.16
C VAL A 41 6.54 12.97 -3.64
N ASN A 42 6.87 13.99 -2.84
CA ASN A 42 6.65 15.40 -3.14
C ASN A 42 7.86 16.05 -3.80
N ALA A 43 8.99 15.33 -3.91
CA ALA A 43 10.20 15.87 -4.53
C ALA A 43 9.97 16.09 -6.03
N LYS A 44 10.67 17.10 -6.57
CA LYS A 44 10.61 17.44 -8.00
C LYS A 44 11.05 16.24 -8.84
N GLY A 45 10.19 15.78 -9.71
CA GLY A 45 10.45 14.63 -10.58
C GLY A 45 10.14 13.26 -9.99
N ALA A 46 9.73 13.16 -8.72
CA ALA A 46 9.37 11.88 -8.09
C ALA A 46 8.29 11.11 -8.87
N TRP A 47 7.35 11.82 -9.47
CA TRP A 47 6.27 11.19 -10.25
C TRP A 47 6.76 10.51 -11.53
N VAL A 48 7.87 10.99 -12.09
CA VAL A 48 8.46 10.43 -13.33
C VAL A 48 8.97 9.01 -13.12
N ILE A 49 9.41 8.65 -11.89
CA ILE A 49 9.94 7.32 -11.62
C ILE A 49 8.93 6.20 -11.90
N HIS A 50 7.63 6.45 -11.68
CA HIS A 50 6.59 5.46 -11.96
C HIS A 50 6.46 5.16 -13.45
N PHE A 51 6.56 6.19 -14.32
CA PHE A 51 6.57 6.01 -15.77
C PHE A 51 7.83 5.26 -16.21
N VAL A 52 8.99 5.61 -15.69
CA VAL A 52 10.26 4.95 -16.00
C VAL A 52 10.20 3.48 -15.60
N LEU A 53 9.72 3.16 -14.40
CA LEU A 53 9.57 1.77 -13.94
C LEU A 53 8.61 0.97 -14.83
N ILE A 54 7.47 1.53 -15.20
CA ILE A 54 6.50 0.86 -16.10
C ILE A 54 7.13 0.60 -17.46
N VAL A 55 7.82 1.59 -18.04
CA VAL A 55 8.50 1.44 -19.34
C VAL A 55 9.60 0.39 -19.25
N CYS A 56 10.43 0.41 -18.20
CA CYS A 56 11.47 -0.60 -17.99
C CYS A 56 10.90 -2.01 -17.85
N LEU A 57 9.83 -2.20 -17.08
CA LEU A 57 9.13 -3.48 -16.95
C LEU A 57 8.57 -3.93 -18.31
N LYS A 58 7.96 -3.02 -19.07
CA LYS A 58 7.41 -3.33 -20.39
C LYS A 58 8.51 -3.79 -21.35
N ILE A 59 9.63 -3.07 -21.42
CA ILE A 59 10.79 -3.46 -22.25
C ILE A 59 11.31 -4.82 -21.78
N LEU A 60 11.47 -5.02 -20.47
CA LEU A 60 11.95 -6.28 -19.89
C LEU A 60 11.12 -7.48 -20.36
N PHE A 61 9.79 -7.37 -20.33
CA PHE A 61 8.93 -8.47 -20.74
C PHE A 61 8.82 -8.62 -22.27
N ASP A 62 9.00 -7.55 -23.04
CA ASP A 62 8.97 -7.60 -24.51
C ASP A 62 10.19 -8.30 -25.11
N ILE A 63 11.35 -8.25 -24.44
CA ILE A 63 12.56 -8.91 -24.92
C ILE A 63 12.61 -10.41 -24.63
N ILE A 64 11.68 -10.95 -23.83
CA ILE A 64 11.63 -12.37 -23.51
C ILE A 64 11.03 -13.15 -24.70
N PRO A 65 11.78 -14.07 -25.31
CA PRO A 65 11.28 -14.85 -26.45
C PRO A 65 10.02 -15.65 -26.09
N GLY A 66 9.00 -15.59 -26.94
CA GLY A 66 7.76 -16.35 -26.76
C GLY A 66 6.70 -15.65 -25.89
N VAL A 67 6.99 -14.48 -25.35
CA VAL A 67 5.98 -13.66 -24.65
C VAL A 67 5.21 -12.83 -25.68
N SER A 68 3.88 -13.00 -25.71
CA SER A 68 3.01 -12.20 -26.57
C SER A 68 2.83 -10.79 -26.01
N GLN A 69 2.34 -9.86 -26.83
CA GLN A 69 2.06 -8.47 -26.40
C GLN A 69 1.05 -8.43 -25.25
N GLU A 70 0.01 -9.24 -25.31
CA GLU A 70 -1.02 -9.35 -24.28
C GLU A 70 -0.42 -9.82 -22.96
N THR A 71 0.40 -10.86 -23.02
CA THR A 71 1.10 -11.40 -21.84
C THR A 71 2.08 -10.37 -21.27
N SER A 72 2.86 -9.70 -22.11
CA SER A 72 3.82 -8.67 -21.70
C SER A 72 3.12 -7.51 -20.95
N TRP A 73 1.99 -6.98 -21.47
CA TRP A 73 1.25 -5.95 -20.78
C TRP A 73 0.66 -6.43 -19.45
N THR A 74 0.16 -7.66 -19.40
CA THR A 74 -0.36 -8.26 -18.17
C THR A 74 0.74 -8.45 -17.13
N LEU A 75 1.92 -8.94 -17.53
CA LEU A 75 3.07 -9.10 -16.63
C LEU A 75 3.56 -7.73 -16.12
N THR A 76 3.60 -6.72 -16.99
CA THR A 76 3.94 -5.35 -16.60
C THR A 76 2.97 -4.82 -15.55
N ASN A 77 1.67 -4.98 -15.77
CA ASN A 77 0.63 -4.56 -14.83
C ASN A 77 0.78 -5.27 -13.48
N ILE A 78 0.86 -6.60 -13.47
CA ILE A 78 0.98 -7.40 -12.24
C ILE A 78 2.26 -7.05 -11.47
N SER A 79 3.41 -6.93 -12.17
CA SER A 79 4.68 -6.62 -11.54
C SER A 79 4.68 -5.24 -10.90
N TYR A 80 4.12 -4.24 -11.60
CA TYR A 80 3.97 -2.90 -11.04
C TYR A 80 3.02 -2.89 -9.84
N MET A 81 1.87 -3.59 -9.91
CA MET A 81 0.93 -3.71 -8.79
C MET A 81 1.58 -4.37 -7.58
N PHE A 82 2.30 -5.46 -7.79
CA PHE A 82 3.01 -6.17 -6.72
C PHE A 82 4.06 -5.28 -6.05
N GLY A 83 4.92 -4.61 -6.82
CA GLY A 83 5.91 -3.68 -6.30
C GLY A 83 5.27 -2.49 -5.55
N SER A 84 4.20 -1.93 -6.11
CA SER A 84 3.43 -0.86 -5.47
C SER A 84 2.80 -1.30 -4.14
N TYR A 85 2.25 -2.52 -4.08
CA TYR A 85 1.70 -3.07 -2.84
C TYR A 85 2.78 -3.26 -1.77
N LEU A 86 3.90 -3.89 -2.14
CA LEU A 86 5.03 -4.10 -1.21
C LEU A 86 5.53 -2.76 -0.65
N MET A 87 5.76 -1.80 -1.52
CA MET A 87 6.32 -0.51 -1.13
C MET A 87 5.38 0.29 -0.23
N PHE A 88 4.11 0.44 -0.62
CA PHE A 88 3.21 1.36 0.06
C PHE A 88 2.43 0.74 1.22
N HIS A 89 2.19 -0.58 1.21
CA HIS A 89 1.28 -1.21 2.17
C HIS A 89 1.90 -2.33 3.00
N TRP A 90 2.97 -2.99 2.50
CA TRP A 90 3.58 -4.11 3.22
C TRP A 90 4.63 -3.63 4.23
N VAL A 91 5.55 -2.76 3.80
CA VAL A 91 6.62 -2.24 4.65
C VAL A 91 6.06 -1.25 5.65
N ARG A 92 6.38 -1.45 6.93
CA ARG A 92 6.01 -0.56 8.03
C ARG A 92 7.25 0.15 8.57
N GLY A 93 7.02 1.28 9.23
CA GLY A 93 8.08 2.08 9.83
C GLY A 93 8.99 2.75 8.81
N VAL A 94 10.17 3.11 9.24
CA VAL A 94 11.24 3.70 8.43
C VAL A 94 12.47 2.80 8.51
N PRO A 95 12.67 1.88 7.53
CA PRO A 95 13.63 0.78 7.66
C PRO A 95 15.09 1.21 7.72
N PHE A 96 15.42 2.46 7.33
CA PHE A 96 16.80 2.94 7.22
C PHE A 96 17.15 4.09 8.17
N ASP A 97 16.20 4.59 8.96
CA ASP A 97 16.41 5.70 9.88
C ASP A 97 16.13 5.29 11.32
N PHE A 98 16.95 5.82 12.26
CA PHE A 98 16.71 5.70 13.68
C PHE A 98 15.80 6.84 14.15
N ASN A 99 14.52 6.56 14.32
CA ASN A 99 13.50 7.51 14.77
C ASN A 99 12.74 7.04 16.02
N ALA A 100 13.39 6.23 16.85
CA ALA A 100 12.83 5.70 18.10
C ALA A 100 11.48 4.95 17.94
N GLY A 101 11.20 4.41 16.75
CA GLY A 101 9.95 3.69 16.48
C GLY A 101 8.73 4.56 16.23
N ALA A 102 8.93 5.87 16.05
CA ALA A 102 7.83 6.83 15.88
C ALA A 102 6.85 6.50 14.73
N TYR A 103 7.28 5.72 13.75
CA TYR A 103 6.48 5.34 12.57
C TYR A 103 6.18 3.83 12.48
N ASP A 104 6.54 3.03 13.48
CA ASP A 104 6.50 1.55 13.39
C ASP A 104 5.09 1.00 13.13
N ASN A 105 4.05 1.70 13.57
CA ASN A 105 2.66 1.33 13.35
C ASN A 105 2.12 1.75 11.98
N LEU A 106 2.86 2.58 11.23
CA LEU A 106 2.43 3.16 9.97
C LEU A 106 3.13 2.50 8.78
N ASN A 107 2.37 2.16 7.75
CA ASN A 107 2.93 1.82 6.45
C ASN A 107 3.28 3.10 5.67
N MET A 108 4.02 2.97 4.55
CA MET A 108 4.44 4.13 3.79
C MET A 108 3.26 4.98 3.29
N TRP A 109 2.15 4.37 2.88
CA TRP A 109 0.95 5.11 2.42
C TRP A 109 0.37 6.00 3.51
N GLU A 110 0.43 5.56 4.76
CA GLU A 110 -0.05 6.31 5.92
C GLU A 110 0.91 7.41 6.37
N GLN A 111 2.20 7.27 6.06
CA GLN A 111 3.22 8.28 6.36
C GLN A 111 3.21 9.44 5.36
N ILE A 112 2.82 9.20 4.08
CA ILE A 112 2.76 10.24 3.05
C ILE A 112 1.86 11.38 3.51
N ASP A 113 2.38 12.60 3.41
CA ASP A 113 1.68 13.85 3.75
C ASP A 113 1.04 13.83 5.15
N ASN A 114 1.75 13.24 6.12
CA ASN A 114 1.29 13.12 7.52
C ASN A 114 -0.08 12.44 7.67
N GLY A 115 -0.42 11.54 6.77
CA GLY A 115 -1.69 10.82 6.79
C GLY A 115 -2.85 11.49 6.06
N ASP A 116 -2.69 12.70 5.55
CA ASP A 116 -3.72 13.40 4.78
C ASP A 116 -4.15 12.60 3.54
N GLN A 117 -5.48 12.48 3.30
CA GLN A 117 -6.01 11.51 2.34
C GLN A 117 -6.13 12.05 0.90
N TYR A 118 -6.36 13.34 0.73
CA TYR A 118 -6.73 13.91 -0.58
C TYR A 118 -5.63 14.77 -1.22
N THR A 119 -4.38 14.48 -0.88
CA THR A 119 -3.23 15.23 -1.40
C THR A 119 -2.97 14.95 -2.89
N PRO A 120 -2.31 15.87 -3.61
CA PRO A 120 -1.96 15.67 -5.01
C PRO A 120 -1.10 14.42 -5.22
N ALA A 121 -0.14 14.13 -4.32
CA ALA A 121 0.71 12.96 -4.40
C ALA A 121 -0.10 11.66 -4.29
N LYS A 122 -0.99 11.55 -3.31
CA LYS A 122 -1.86 10.37 -3.14
C LYS A 122 -2.82 10.19 -4.31
N LYS A 123 -3.39 11.27 -4.84
CA LYS A 123 -4.24 11.20 -6.05
C LYS A 123 -3.46 10.67 -7.25
N PHE A 124 -2.25 11.16 -7.46
CA PHE A 124 -1.38 10.65 -8.52
C PHE A 124 -1.06 9.17 -8.31
N LEU A 125 -0.56 8.78 -7.13
CA LEU A 125 -0.20 7.40 -6.80
C LEU A 125 -1.38 6.42 -6.84
N LEU A 126 -2.61 6.91 -6.70
CA LEU A 126 -3.83 6.14 -6.89
C LEU A 126 -4.18 6.02 -8.38
N SER A 127 -3.96 7.08 -9.17
CA SER A 127 -4.31 7.08 -10.59
C SER A 127 -3.43 6.17 -11.44
N VAL A 128 -2.14 6.03 -11.11
CA VAL A 128 -1.17 5.23 -11.89
C VAL A 128 -1.62 3.78 -12.07
N PRO A 129 -1.98 3.02 -11.02
CA PRO A 129 -2.51 1.65 -11.18
C PRO A 129 -3.75 1.59 -12.06
N ILE A 130 -4.66 2.54 -11.92
CA ILE A 130 -5.91 2.57 -12.69
C ILE A 130 -5.61 2.80 -14.18
N VAL A 131 -4.77 3.78 -14.49
CA VAL A 131 -4.38 4.07 -15.88
C VAL A 131 -3.62 2.89 -16.50
N LEU A 132 -2.70 2.27 -15.76
CA LEU A 132 -1.98 1.10 -16.24
C LEU A 132 -2.90 -0.09 -16.51
N PHE A 133 -3.89 -0.32 -15.66
CA PHE A 133 -4.93 -1.32 -15.89
C PHE A 133 -5.71 -1.04 -17.18
N LEU A 134 -6.14 0.20 -17.42
CA LEU A 134 -6.87 0.56 -18.62
C LEU A 134 -6.02 0.37 -19.89
N ILE A 135 -4.75 0.74 -19.84
CA ILE A 135 -3.79 0.50 -20.92
C ILE A 135 -3.63 -1.00 -21.17
N SER A 136 -3.40 -1.79 -20.12
CA SER A 136 -3.26 -3.25 -20.23
C SER A 136 -4.51 -3.90 -20.82
N THR A 137 -5.70 -3.48 -20.38
CA THR A 137 -6.97 -3.97 -20.92
C THR A 137 -7.14 -3.67 -22.42
N HIS A 138 -6.70 -2.49 -22.86
CA HIS A 138 -6.73 -2.11 -24.27
C HIS A 138 -5.79 -3.01 -25.11
N TYR A 139 -4.56 -3.21 -24.66
CA TYR A 139 -3.57 -4.01 -25.39
C TYR A 139 -3.81 -5.52 -25.29
N THR A 140 -4.61 -5.99 -24.33
CA THR A 140 -5.09 -7.39 -24.28
C THR A 140 -6.38 -7.61 -25.06
N HIS A 141 -6.77 -6.66 -25.91
CA HIS A 141 -7.96 -6.75 -26.79
C HIS A 141 -9.26 -7.06 -26.04
N TYR A 142 -9.35 -6.64 -24.77
CA TYR A 142 -10.51 -6.88 -23.88
C TYR A 142 -10.83 -8.37 -23.66
N ASP A 143 -9.84 -9.26 -23.82
CA ASP A 143 -10.01 -10.68 -23.45
C ASP A 143 -10.39 -10.81 -21.99
N LEU A 144 -11.42 -11.61 -21.71
CA LEU A 144 -12.00 -11.73 -20.37
C LEU A 144 -11.01 -12.29 -19.35
N THR A 145 -10.14 -13.23 -19.76
CA THR A 145 -9.18 -13.85 -18.84
C THR A 145 -8.12 -12.85 -18.42
N PHE A 146 -7.50 -12.16 -19.37
CA PHE A 146 -6.52 -11.11 -19.09
C PHE A 146 -7.16 -9.94 -18.33
N PHE A 147 -8.39 -9.57 -18.68
CA PHE A 147 -9.13 -8.53 -17.96
C PHE A 147 -9.31 -8.88 -16.48
N LEU A 148 -9.79 -10.09 -16.16
CA LEU A 148 -10.00 -10.50 -14.77
C LEU A 148 -8.69 -10.54 -13.98
N ILE A 149 -7.62 -11.05 -14.55
CA ILE A 149 -6.30 -11.10 -13.92
C ILE A 149 -5.81 -9.67 -13.61
N ASN A 150 -5.83 -8.79 -14.60
CA ASN A 150 -5.40 -7.41 -14.47
C ASN A 150 -6.28 -6.63 -13.47
N PHE A 151 -7.59 -6.84 -13.51
CA PHE A 151 -8.56 -6.22 -12.62
C PHE A 151 -8.32 -6.63 -11.16
N MET A 152 -8.16 -7.92 -10.89
CA MET A 152 -7.90 -8.41 -9.52
C MET A 152 -6.59 -7.87 -8.96
N ALA A 153 -5.52 -7.82 -9.75
CA ALA A 153 -4.25 -7.22 -9.36
C ALA A 153 -4.41 -5.72 -9.03
N THR A 154 -5.18 -5.01 -9.83
CA THR A 154 -5.44 -3.57 -9.63
C THR A 154 -6.26 -3.31 -8.37
N ILE A 155 -7.34 -4.06 -8.16
CA ILE A 155 -8.19 -3.95 -6.95
C ILE A 155 -7.38 -4.22 -5.68
N ALA A 156 -6.49 -5.21 -5.69
CA ALA A 156 -5.62 -5.53 -4.55
C ALA A 156 -4.74 -4.35 -4.12
N VAL A 157 -4.38 -3.46 -5.05
CA VAL A 157 -3.56 -2.27 -4.76
C VAL A 157 -4.38 -1.01 -4.54
N VAL A 158 -5.51 -0.88 -5.22
CA VAL A 158 -6.38 0.31 -5.15
C VAL A 158 -7.15 0.33 -3.83
N ILE A 159 -7.72 -0.79 -3.39
CA ILE A 159 -8.52 -0.85 -2.15
C ILE A 159 -7.73 -0.34 -0.94
N PRO A 160 -6.50 -0.80 -0.66
CA PRO A 160 -5.74 -0.29 0.49
C PRO A 160 -5.39 1.21 0.42
N LYS A 161 -5.45 1.81 -0.77
CA LYS A 161 -5.20 3.24 -0.98
C LYS A 161 -6.43 4.12 -0.74
N LEU A 162 -7.60 3.53 -0.58
CA LEU A 162 -8.83 4.30 -0.35
C LEU A 162 -8.88 4.86 1.07
N PRO A 163 -9.47 6.05 1.27
CA PRO A 163 -9.65 6.63 2.61
C PRO A 163 -10.42 5.73 3.57
N ALA A 164 -11.38 4.95 3.06
CA ALA A 164 -12.21 4.03 3.87
C ALA A 164 -11.41 2.86 4.48
N THR A 165 -10.24 2.55 3.94
CA THR A 165 -9.36 1.47 4.42
C THR A 165 -8.14 1.99 5.17
N HIS A 166 -8.10 3.30 5.43
CA HIS A 166 -7.01 3.93 6.18
C HIS A 166 -6.87 3.31 7.57
N ARG A 167 -5.65 2.84 7.91
CA ARG A 167 -5.32 2.14 9.16
C ARG A 167 -6.10 0.84 9.41
N LEU A 168 -6.78 0.30 8.39
CA LEU A 168 -7.43 -1.00 8.48
C LEU A 168 -6.39 -2.11 8.36
N ARG A 169 -6.40 -3.04 9.30
CA ARG A 169 -5.46 -4.17 9.36
C ARG A 169 -6.19 -5.50 9.21
N LEU A 170 -5.53 -6.44 8.55
CA LEU A 170 -5.97 -7.83 8.50
C LEU A 170 -5.22 -8.60 9.60
N GLY A 171 -5.94 -9.06 10.60
CA GLY A 171 -5.41 -9.82 11.75
C GLY A 171 -5.04 -11.28 11.41
N ILE A 172 -4.66 -11.58 10.15
CA ILE A 172 -4.32 -12.95 9.74
C ILE A 172 -2.93 -13.37 10.28
N PHE A 173 -2.02 -12.41 10.46
CA PHE A 173 -0.62 -12.65 10.82
C PHE A 173 -0.17 -11.93 12.10
N SER A 174 -1.06 -11.20 12.76
CA SER A 174 -0.75 -10.48 13.99
C SER A 174 -1.94 -10.49 14.92
N ASP A 175 -1.71 -10.69 16.21
CA ASP A 175 -2.73 -10.46 17.22
C ASP A 175 -3.08 -8.97 17.25
N PRO A 176 -4.38 -8.62 17.38
CA PRO A 176 -4.79 -7.24 17.56
C PRO A 176 -4.14 -6.69 18.87
N PRO A 177 -3.79 -5.38 18.90
CA PRO A 177 -3.24 -4.76 20.08
C PRO A 177 -4.20 -4.98 21.27
N ASP A 178 -3.64 -5.32 22.42
CA ASP A 178 -4.41 -5.44 23.66
C ASP A 178 -5.01 -4.07 24.00
N GLU A 179 -6.33 -3.99 24.05
CA GLU A 179 -7.01 -2.80 24.57
C GLU A 179 -6.64 -2.65 26.05
N SER A 180 -5.68 -1.79 26.34
CA SER A 180 -5.27 -1.39 27.69
C SER A 180 -6.17 -0.29 28.23
#